data_30da0606c59eb45c376848e913da2d25
#
_entry.id   30da0606c59eb45c376848e913da2d25
#
_cell.length_a   1.000
_cell.length_b   1.000
_cell.length_c   1.000
_cell.angle_alpha   90.00
_cell.angle_beta   90.00
_cell.angle_gamma   90.00
#
_symmetry.space_group_name_H-M   'P 1'
#
loop_
_entity.id
_entity.type
_entity.pdbx_description
1 polymer ?
#
loop_
_entity_poly.entity_id
_entity_poly.type
_entity_poly.pdbx_seq_one_letter_code
_entity_poly.pdbx_strand_id
1 'polypeptide(L)'
;MSKVLIIGGGAAGMFASIFAARNGNEVHIFEKNEKLGKKLFITGKGRCNITNACDMDTLFANVVTNEKFMYSSFYGFTNQDVVDFFENAGLPVKIERGNRVFPQSDHSSDVIKTLEKEMKNLGVQVHFYTTVKNVVAENGSF
;
A
#
# COMPACT_ATOMS: atom_id res chain seq x y z
N MET A 1 1.60 20.50 -10.48
CA MET A 1 2.43 19.45 -9.87
C MET A 1 2.71 19.84 -8.43
N SER A 2 2.30 19.03 -7.48
CA SER A 2 2.59 19.27 -6.06
C SER A 2 3.69 18.31 -5.59
N LYS A 3 4.37 18.68 -4.51
CA LYS A 3 5.29 17.78 -3.81
C LYS A 3 4.54 17.07 -2.69
N VAL A 4 4.58 15.75 -2.70
CA VAL A 4 3.93 14.89 -1.68
C VAL A 4 5.00 14.21 -0.86
N LEU A 5 4.96 14.43 0.46
CA LEU A 5 5.88 13.84 1.42
C LEU A 5 5.14 12.75 2.21
N ILE A 6 5.65 11.53 2.17
CA ILE A 6 5.06 10.36 2.85
C ILE A 6 5.99 9.90 3.96
N ILE A 7 5.47 9.77 5.16
CA ILE A 7 6.21 9.30 6.32
C ILE A 7 5.94 7.81 6.52
N GLY A 8 6.97 7.00 6.33
CA GLY A 8 6.94 5.56 6.48
C GLY A 8 6.74 4.79 5.18
N GLY A 9 7.65 3.87 4.90
CA GLY A 9 7.68 2.98 3.73
C GLY A 9 7.04 1.62 4.00
N GLY A 10 5.96 1.57 4.77
CA GLY A 10 5.13 0.37 4.93
C GLY A 10 4.14 0.20 3.78
N ALA A 11 3.24 -0.79 3.89
CA ALA A 11 2.23 -1.09 2.87
C ALA A 11 1.42 0.16 2.46
N ALA A 12 0.91 0.90 3.43
CA ALA A 12 0.12 2.10 3.18
C ALA A 12 0.93 3.20 2.49
N GLY A 13 2.17 3.46 2.96
CA GLY A 13 3.02 4.50 2.37
C GLY A 13 3.46 4.17 0.94
N MET A 14 3.85 2.93 0.68
CA MET A 14 4.19 2.48 -0.68
C MET A 14 2.99 2.60 -1.62
N PHE A 15 1.82 2.14 -1.19
CA PHE A 15 0.60 2.20 -2.00
C PHE A 15 0.18 3.65 -2.28
N ALA A 16 0.14 4.50 -1.25
CA ALA A 16 -0.17 5.92 -1.38
C ALA A 16 0.78 6.65 -2.33
N SER A 17 2.08 6.31 -2.29
CA SER A 17 3.10 6.93 -3.15
C SER A 17 2.86 6.64 -4.63
N ILE A 18 2.45 5.43 -4.96
CA ILE A 18 2.14 5.02 -6.34
C ILE A 18 0.98 5.87 -6.89
N PHE A 19 -0.11 6.00 -6.13
CA PHE A 19 -1.27 6.76 -6.59
C PHE A 19 -1.02 8.27 -6.61
N ALA A 20 -0.27 8.79 -5.64
CA ALA A 20 0.16 10.20 -5.67
C ALA A 20 1.01 10.51 -6.91
N ALA A 21 1.95 9.62 -7.25
CA ALA A 21 2.80 9.78 -8.43
C ALA A 21 2.01 9.61 -9.74
N ARG A 22 1.08 8.66 -9.81
CA ARG A 22 0.17 8.51 -10.98
C ARG A 22 -0.66 9.76 -11.24
N ASN A 23 -0.97 10.54 -10.21
CA ASN A 23 -1.64 11.84 -10.32
C ASN A 23 -0.70 13.00 -10.69
N GLY A 24 0.52 12.72 -11.11
CA GLY A 24 1.46 13.72 -11.62
C GLY A 24 2.20 14.51 -10.53
N ASN A 25 2.25 14.02 -9.30
CA ASN A 25 2.99 14.67 -8.22
C ASN A 25 4.42 14.18 -8.11
N GLU A 26 5.32 15.05 -7.62
CA GLU A 26 6.65 14.67 -7.13
C GLU A 26 6.50 14.03 -5.76
N VAL A 27 6.93 12.76 -5.61
CA VAL A 27 6.65 12.00 -4.38
C VAL A 27 7.94 11.55 -3.70
N HIS A 28 8.03 11.82 -2.39
CA HIS A 28 9.13 11.39 -1.53
C HIS A 28 8.59 10.56 -0.36
N ILE A 29 9.23 9.40 -0.11
CA ILE A 29 9.01 8.59 1.09
C ILE A 29 10.19 8.73 2.03
N PHE A 30 9.94 9.02 3.29
CA PHE A 30 10.93 9.00 4.35
C PHE A 30 10.76 7.73 5.20
N GLU A 31 11.71 6.82 5.12
CA GLU A 31 11.71 5.55 5.85
C GLU A 31 12.88 5.49 6.84
N LYS A 32 12.57 5.21 8.09
CA LYS A 32 13.58 5.15 9.15
C LYS A 32 14.51 3.93 9.07
N ASN A 33 14.02 2.87 8.44
CA ASN A 33 14.75 1.62 8.29
C ASN A 33 15.61 1.58 7.02
N GLU A 34 16.35 0.51 6.87
CA GLU A 34 17.20 0.20 5.71
C GLU A 34 16.45 -0.29 4.49
N LYS A 35 15.16 -0.65 4.64
CA LYS A 35 14.34 -1.21 3.56
C LYS A 35 12.85 -0.92 3.76
N LEU A 36 12.11 -0.97 2.66
CA LEU A 36 10.66 -0.84 2.64
C LEU A 36 9.97 -2.12 3.14
N GLY A 37 8.72 -1.99 3.59
CA GLY A 37 7.84 -3.12 3.82
C GLY A 37 8.24 -4.08 4.93
N LYS A 38 9.06 -3.70 5.91
CA LYS A 38 9.53 -4.62 6.98
C LYS A 38 8.39 -5.34 7.69
N LYS A 39 7.32 -4.63 8.04
CA LYS A 39 6.15 -5.25 8.68
C LYS A 39 5.35 -6.10 7.70
N LEU A 40 5.21 -5.65 6.46
CA LEU A 40 4.53 -6.41 5.41
C LEU A 40 5.24 -7.75 5.14
N PHE A 41 6.57 -7.77 5.18
CA PHE A 41 7.38 -8.97 4.95
C PHE A 41 7.03 -10.13 5.89
N ILE A 42 6.65 -9.86 7.13
CA ILE A 42 6.31 -10.89 8.13
C ILE A 42 4.82 -11.23 8.19
N THR A 43 3.96 -10.51 7.48
CA THR A 43 2.52 -10.76 7.49
C THR A 43 2.17 -12.09 6.83
N GLY A 44 1.04 -12.68 7.22
CA GLY A 44 0.59 -13.96 6.67
C GLY A 44 1.62 -15.08 6.79
N LYS A 45 2.45 -15.07 7.85
CA LYS A 45 3.56 -16.01 8.06
C LYS A 45 4.59 -15.98 6.91
N GLY A 46 4.90 -14.79 6.42
CA GLY A 46 5.84 -14.58 5.31
C GLY A 46 5.24 -14.71 3.92
N ARG A 47 3.92 -14.93 3.82
CA ARG A 47 3.21 -15.09 2.54
C ARG A 47 2.53 -13.81 2.07
N CYS A 48 2.23 -12.87 2.97
CA CYS A 48 1.44 -11.66 2.78
C CYS A 48 -0.01 -11.93 2.34
N ASN A 49 -0.94 -11.93 3.28
CA ASN A 49 -2.37 -11.83 2.94
C ASN A 49 -2.65 -10.42 2.43
N ILE A 50 -2.80 -10.27 1.11
CA ILE A 50 -2.91 -8.98 0.43
C ILE A 50 -4.25 -8.31 0.73
N THR A 51 -5.33 -9.05 0.51
CA THR A 51 -6.71 -8.60 0.71
C THR A 51 -7.64 -9.79 0.90
N ASN A 52 -8.95 -9.54 0.92
CA ASN A 52 -9.99 -10.56 0.94
C ASN A 52 -10.90 -10.36 -0.27
N ALA A 53 -11.18 -11.41 -1.03
CA ALA A 53 -12.00 -11.39 -2.24
C ALA A 53 -13.52 -11.57 -1.95
N CYS A 54 -13.99 -11.23 -0.76
CA CYS A 54 -15.41 -11.24 -0.44
C CYS A 54 -16.14 -10.08 -1.13
N ASP A 55 -17.47 -10.15 -1.15
CA ASP A 55 -18.30 -9.01 -1.57
C ASP A 55 -18.20 -7.83 -0.58
N MET A 56 -18.65 -6.66 -1.02
CA MET A 56 -18.55 -5.43 -0.24
C MET A 56 -19.38 -5.46 1.05
N ASP A 57 -20.53 -6.10 1.03
CA ASP A 57 -21.37 -6.21 2.23
C ASP A 57 -20.67 -7.05 3.30
N THR A 58 -20.06 -8.16 2.89
CA THR A 58 -19.25 -8.99 3.78
C THR A 58 -18.02 -8.23 4.28
N LEU A 59 -17.38 -7.43 3.42
CA LEU A 59 -16.21 -6.61 3.78
C LEU A 59 -16.59 -5.63 4.89
N PHE A 60 -17.68 -4.87 4.72
CA PHE A 60 -18.14 -3.91 5.73
C PHE A 60 -18.59 -4.59 7.03
N ALA A 61 -19.30 -5.71 6.95
CA ALA A 61 -19.73 -6.47 8.13
C ALA A 61 -18.56 -6.95 9.01
N ASN A 62 -17.35 -7.03 8.46
CA ASN A 62 -16.14 -7.39 9.20
C ASN A 62 -15.34 -6.18 9.72
N VAL A 63 -15.81 -4.96 9.50
CA VAL A 63 -15.22 -3.77 10.12
C VAL A 63 -15.70 -3.68 11.57
N VAL A 64 -14.80 -3.83 12.51
CA VAL A 64 -15.11 -3.99 13.95
C VAL A 64 -15.78 -2.75 14.55
N THR A 65 -15.35 -1.55 14.14
CA THR A 65 -15.89 -0.27 14.62
C THR A 65 -15.91 0.77 13.53
N ASN A 66 -16.89 1.68 13.57
CA ASN A 66 -17.01 2.82 12.66
C ASN A 66 -16.98 2.42 11.17
N GLU A 67 -17.73 1.39 10.78
CA GLU A 67 -17.78 0.93 9.39
C GLU A 67 -18.09 2.06 8.40
N LYS A 68 -19.00 2.99 8.78
CA LYS A 68 -19.40 4.13 7.95
C LYS A 68 -18.24 5.06 7.60
N PHE A 69 -17.24 5.17 8.48
CA PHE A 69 -16.03 5.94 8.21
C PHE A 69 -15.24 5.37 7.03
N MET A 70 -15.33 4.07 6.81
CA MET A 70 -14.61 3.38 5.74
C MET A 70 -15.33 3.40 4.39
N TYR A 71 -16.58 3.86 4.30
CA TYR A 71 -17.35 3.83 3.05
C TYR A 71 -16.64 4.53 1.90
N SER A 72 -16.21 5.78 2.10
CA SER A 72 -15.51 6.52 1.05
C SER A 72 -14.22 5.83 0.59
N SER A 73 -13.46 5.28 1.54
CA SER A 73 -12.20 4.60 1.23
C SER A 73 -12.42 3.30 0.47
N PHE A 74 -13.33 2.44 0.94
CA PHE A 74 -13.55 1.11 0.35
C PHE A 74 -14.30 1.17 -0.98
N TYR A 75 -15.21 2.14 -1.17
CA TYR A 75 -15.84 2.35 -2.47
C TYR A 75 -14.94 3.14 -3.44
N GLY A 76 -14.04 3.97 -2.93
CA GLY A 76 -13.05 4.69 -3.75
C GLY A 76 -11.94 3.79 -4.29
N PHE A 77 -11.61 2.72 -3.56
CA PHE A 77 -10.66 1.69 -3.97
C PHE A 77 -11.03 0.37 -3.31
N THR A 78 -11.67 -0.51 -4.06
CA THR A 78 -12.26 -1.74 -3.55
C THR A 78 -11.21 -2.84 -3.32
N ASN A 79 -11.60 -3.89 -2.60
CA ASN A 79 -10.77 -5.09 -2.45
C ASN A 79 -10.49 -5.77 -3.80
N GLN A 80 -11.41 -5.69 -4.77
CA GLN A 80 -11.17 -6.18 -6.13
C GLN A 80 -10.14 -5.31 -6.87
N ASP A 81 -10.20 -3.98 -6.69
CA ASP A 81 -9.19 -3.06 -7.27
C ASP A 81 -7.79 -3.37 -6.75
N VAL A 82 -7.67 -3.85 -5.50
CA VAL A 82 -6.38 -4.32 -4.95
C VAL A 82 -5.87 -5.55 -5.71
N VAL A 83 -6.74 -6.51 -5.97
CA VAL A 83 -6.39 -7.72 -6.77
C VAL A 83 -5.94 -7.30 -8.16
N ASP A 84 -6.75 -6.50 -8.84
CA ASP A 84 -6.49 -6.02 -10.21
C ASP A 84 -5.18 -5.23 -10.28
N PHE A 85 -4.89 -4.41 -9.27
CA PHE A 85 -3.63 -3.68 -9.19
C PHE A 85 -2.42 -4.62 -9.22
N PHE A 86 -2.40 -5.65 -8.38
CA PHE A 86 -1.27 -6.57 -8.31
C PHE A 86 -1.14 -7.42 -9.56
N GLU A 87 -2.24 -7.92 -10.10
CA GLU A 87 -2.23 -8.71 -11.34
C GLU A 87 -1.76 -7.88 -12.54
N ASN A 88 -2.25 -6.64 -12.67
CA ASN A 88 -1.80 -5.71 -13.72
C ASN A 88 -0.32 -5.30 -13.55
N ALA A 89 0.19 -5.26 -12.34
CA ALA A 89 1.61 -5.02 -12.05
C ALA A 89 2.49 -6.26 -12.29
N GLY A 90 1.90 -7.39 -12.69
CA GLY A 90 2.60 -8.63 -13.02
C GLY A 90 2.82 -9.58 -11.85
N LEU A 91 2.09 -9.40 -10.74
CA LEU A 91 2.09 -10.33 -9.61
C LEU A 91 0.80 -11.17 -9.64
N PRO A 92 0.83 -12.42 -10.12
CA PRO A 92 -0.33 -13.29 -10.07
C PRO A 92 -0.69 -13.62 -8.62
N VAL A 93 -1.98 -13.61 -8.33
CA VAL A 93 -2.51 -13.92 -7.00
C VAL A 93 -3.38 -15.17 -7.02
N LYS A 94 -3.66 -15.71 -5.84
CA LYS A 94 -4.56 -16.84 -5.63
C LYS A 94 -5.50 -16.56 -4.47
N ILE A 95 -6.70 -17.14 -4.54
CA ILE A 95 -7.69 -17.05 -3.48
C ILE A 95 -7.71 -18.39 -2.73
N GLU A 96 -7.57 -18.33 -1.42
CA GLU A 96 -7.61 -19.48 -0.53
C GLU A 96 -8.87 -19.47 0.35
N ARG A 97 -9.03 -20.50 1.17
CA ARG A 97 -10.15 -20.65 2.11
C ARG A 97 -10.42 -19.34 2.87
N GLY A 98 -11.68 -18.93 2.92
CA GLY A 98 -12.12 -17.69 3.55
C GLY A 98 -11.86 -16.46 2.68
N ASN A 99 -11.79 -16.64 1.37
CA ASN A 99 -11.56 -15.59 0.38
C ASN A 99 -10.25 -14.80 0.57
N ARG A 100 -9.29 -15.36 1.28
CA ARG A 100 -7.99 -14.70 1.52
C ARG A 100 -7.16 -14.71 0.23
N VAL A 101 -6.62 -13.55 -0.11
CA VAL A 101 -5.82 -13.36 -1.33
C VAL A 101 -4.33 -13.35 -0.96
N PHE A 102 -3.57 -14.22 -1.60
CA PHE A 102 -2.11 -14.33 -1.46
C PHE A 102 -1.41 -14.23 -2.82
N PRO A 103 -0.13 -13.83 -2.86
CA PRO A 103 0.64 -14.02 -4.09
C PRO A 103 0.73 -15.49 -4.45
N GLN A 104 0.70 -15.82 -5.74
CA GLN A 104 0.80 -17.20 -6.24
C GLN A 104 2.08 -17.89 -5.74
N SER A 105 3.16 -17.12 -5.58
CA SER A 105 4.46 -17.59 -5.11
C SER A 105 4.51 -17.93 -3.62
N ASP A 106 3.53 -17.51 -2.83
CA ASP A 106 3.56 -17.58 -1.36
C ASP A 106 4.72 -16.80 -0.70
N HIS A 107 5.27 -15.80 -1.38
CA HIS A 107 6.37 -14.99 -0.85
C HIS A 107 5.97 -13.51 -0.72
N SER A 108 5.97 -13.01 0.51
CA SER A 108 5.73 -11.59 0.81
C SER A 108 6.74 -10.66 0.14
N SER A 109 7.96 -11.15 -0.09
CA SER A 109 9.00 -10.42 -0.83
C SER A 109 8.58 -10.04 -2.25
N ASP A 110 7.77 -10.85 -2.90
CA ASP A 110 7.33 -10.58 -4.27
C ASP A 110 6.27 -9.47 -4.30
N VAL A 111 5.44 -9.40 -3.26
CA VAL A 111 4.50 -8.28 -3.07
C VAL A 111 5.28 -6.97 -2.89
N ILE A 112 6.31 -6.96 -2.04
CA ILE A 112 7.15 -5.79 -1.81
C ILE A 112 7.88 -5.37 -3.09
N LYS A 113 8.52 -6.31 -3.79
CA LYS A 113 9.22 -6.04 -5.05
C LYS A 113 8.30 -5.47 -6.13
N THR A 114 7.05 -5.94 -6.19
CA THR A 114 6.06 -5.42 -7.13
C THR A 114 5.75 -3.95 -6.83
N LEU A 115 5.51 -3.60 -5.56
CA LEU A 115 5.30 -2.21 -5.15
C LEU A 115 6.54 -1.34 -5.42
N GLU A 116 7.74 -1.82 -5.08
CA GLU A 116 8.99 -1.11 -5.34
C GLU A 116 9.22 -0.85 -6.83
N LYS A 117 8.90 -1.83 -7.68
CA LYS A 117 8.99 -1.69 -9.14
C LYS A 117 8.04 -0.61 -9.65
N GLU A 118 6.79 -0.61 -9.20
CA GLU A 118 5.81 0.41 -9.58
C GLU A 118 6.23 1.80 -9.12
N MET A 119 6.70 1.93 -7.89
CA MET A 119 7.24 3.18 -7.34
C MET A 119 8.41 3.70 -8.17
N LYS A 120 9.36 2.83 -8.50
CA LYS A 120 10.54 3.17 -9.32
C LYS A 120 10.14 3.64 -10.71
N ASN A 121 9.22 2.94 -11.37
CA ASN A 121 8.72 3.30 -12.70
C ASN A 121 8.05 4.67 -12.72
N LEU A 122 7.45 5.07 -11.60
CA LEU A 122 6.77 6.37 -11.43
C LEU A 122 7.69 7.47 -10.88
N GLY A 123 8.96 7.18 -10.64
CA GLY A 123 9.93 8.16 -10.15
C GLY A 123 9.78 8.54 -8.68
N VAL A 124 9.12 7.70 -7.86
CA VAL A 124 9.04 7.92 -6.41
C VAL A 124 10.43 7.86 -5.79
N GLN A 125 10.79 8.87 -5.02
CA GLN A 125 12.07 8.95 -4.34
C GLN A 125 11.96 8.41 -2.91
N VAL A 126 12.83 7.49 -2.54
CA VAL A 126 12.85 6.88 -1.21
C VAL A 126 14.09 7.30 -0.45
N HIS A 127 13.90 7.84 0.74
CA HIS A 127 14.97 8.26 1.65
C HIS A 127 15.01 7.29 2.84
N PHE A 128 15.96 6.35 2.79
CA PHE A 128 16.18 5.41 3.87
C PHE A 128 16.93 6.03 5.04
N TYR A 129 16.92 5.35 6.19
CA TYR A 129 17.57 5.81 7.44
C TYR A 129 17.14 7.22 7.84
N THR A 130 15.96 7.65 7.44
CA THR A 130 15.45 9.01 7.64
C THR A 130 14.24 8.98 8.57
N THR A 131 14.44 9.44 9.79
CA THR A 131 13.38 9.56 10.79
C THR A 131 12.82 10.96 10.79
N VAL A 132 11.53 11.10 10.46
CA VAL A 132 10.82 12.38 10.60
C VAL A 132 10.47 12.58 12.09
N LYS A 133 10.93 13.68 12.68
CA LYS A 133 10.67 14.03 14.09
C LYS A 133 9.48 14.97 14.26
N ASN A 134 9.40 15.96 13.39
CA ASN A 134 8.36 17.00 13.46
C ASN A 134 7.86 17.32 12.05
N VAL A 135 6.60 17.72 11.97
CA VAL A 135 6.00 18.33 10.80
C VAL A 135 5.52 19.71 11.19
N VAL A 136 6.01 20.73 10.52
CA VAL A 136 5.67 22.13 10.79
C VAL A 136 5.01 22.72 9.56
N ALA A 137 3.86 23.36 9.75
CA ALA A 137 3.19 24.08 8.69
C ALA A 137 3.63 25.55 8.72
N GLU A 138 4.22 26.03 7.63
CA GLU A 138 4.62 27.42 7.47
C GLU A 138 4.09 27.96 6.13
N ASN A 139 3.41 29.09 6.17
CA ASN A 139 2.92 29.79 4.98
C ASN A 139 2.09 28.89 4.02
N GLY A 140 1.31 27.94 4.56
CA GLY A 140 0.46 27.05 3.79
C GLY A 140 1.16 25.86 3.12
N SER A 141 2.41 25.59 3.51
CA SER A 141 3.18 24.41 3.11
C SER A 141 3.81 23.69 4.30
N PHE A 142 4.31 22.48 4.10
CA PHE A 142 4.94 21.64 5.12
C PHE A 142 6.44 21.49 4.85
#